data_2e3034cf9321148e4d5b7c7c59297c77
#
_entry.id   2e3034cf9321148e4d5b7c7c59297c77
#
_cell.length_a   1.000
_cell.length_b   1.000
_cell.length_c   1.000
_cell.angle_alpha   90.00
_cell.angle_beta   90.00
_cell.angle_gamma   90.00
#
_symmetry.space_group_name_H-M   'P 1'
#
loop_
_entity.id
_entity.type
_entity.pdbx_description
1 polymer ?
#
loop_
_entity_poly.entity_id
_entity_poly.type
_entity_poly.pdbx_seq_one_letter_code
_entity_poly.pdbx_strand_id
1 'polypeptide(L)'
;SFLKARSAAISIVQSVAAQVTEGMSEDQAHDLLKSAFEKNGSQKLWHPTKVRFGVNTLKTFREISEPDIKIKNGDVFFFDIGPVIDDHEGDYGETFVCGQDKKNDLAQACQDVFTETANGWKEQNLSGPGLYAFAARAAEKRGYQLNLDMDGHRLGDFPHALHFKGGLPDHAETPNPNLWILEIHLRDVVTNRGAFFEDLLQ
;
A
#
# COMPACT_ATOMS: atom_id res chain seq x y z
N SER A 1 13.24 11.84 10.13
CA SER A 1 13.31 10.38 10.32
C SER A 1 12.19 9.71 9.54
N PHE A 2 12.39 8.46 9.13
CA PHE A 2 11.39 7.64 8.44
C PHE A 2 10.05 7.61 9.17
N LEU A 3 10.02 7.50 10.49
CA LEU A 3 8.79 7.50 11.27
C LEU A 3 7.99 8.81 11.14
N LYS A 4 8.67 9.97 11.03
CA LYS A 4 8.00 11.25 10.79
C LYS A 4 7.41 11.31 9.39
N ALA A 5 8.18 10.89 8.38
CA ALA A 5 7.73 10.85 7.00
C ALA A 5 6.55 9.89 6.82
N ARG A 6 6.63 8.70 7.42
CA ARG A 6 5.52 7.73 7.49
C ARG A 6 4.26 8.33 8.12
N SER A 7 4.38 8.98 9.28
CA SER A 7 3.21 9.59 9.95
C SER A 7 2.55 10.65 9.10
N ALA A 8 3.33 11.43 8.36
CA ALA A 8 2.79 12.41 7.42
C ALA A 8 2.12 11.73 6.21
N ALA A 9 2.70 10.66 5.65
CA ALA A 9 2.10 9.88 4.56
C ALA A 9 0.74 9.29 4.99
N ILE A 10 0.66 8.67 6.16
CA ILE A 10 -0.60 8.16 6.72
C ILE A 10 -1.65 9.29 6.83
N SER A 11 -1.28 10.44 7.39
CA SER A 11 -2.20 11.57 7.53
C SER A 11 -2.70 12.09 6.18
N ILE A 12 -1.83 12.15 5.16
CA ILE A 12 -2.20 12.54 3.81
C ILE A 12 -3.21 11.54 3.23
N VAL A 13 -2.89 10.25 3.26
CA VAL A 13 -3.75 9.19 2.70
C VAL A 13 -5.13 9.22 3.35
N GLN A 14 -5.21 9.23 4.67
CA GLN A 14 -6.47 9.23 5.41
C GLN A 14 -7.29 10.52 5.15
N SER A 15 -6.64 11.68 5.12
CA SER A 15 -7.30 12.96 4.83
C SER A 15 -7.88 13.01 3.43
N VAL A 16 -7.18 12.48 2.43
CA VAL A 16 -7.66 12.47 1.04
C VAL A 16 -8.72 11.37 0.85
N ALA A 17 -8.54 10.19 1.44
CA ALA A 17 -9.52 9.12 1.37
C ALA A 17 -10.90 9.54 1.92
N ALA A 18 -10.92 10.38 2.96
CA ALA A 18 -12.17 10.95 3.50
C ALA A 18 -12.91 11.88 2.53
N GLN A 19 -12.25 12.37 1.47
CA GLN A 19 -12.81 13.25 0.46
C GLN A 19 -13.28 12.49 -0.80
N VAL A 20 -12.95 11.20 -0.91
CA VAL A 20 -13.40 10.38 -2.05
C VAL A 20 -14.89 10.12 -1.93
N THR A 21 -15.63 10.49 -2.99
CA THR A 21 -17.08 10.34 -3.07
C THR A 21 -17.48 9.64 -4.34
N GLU A 22 -18.66 9.03 -4.33
CA GLU A 22 -19.23 8.37 -5.52
C GLU A 22 -19.18 9.25 -6.77
N GLY A 23 -18.80 8.67 -7.89
CA GLY A 23 -18.66 9.35 -9.18
C GLY A 23 -17.30 10.01 -9.41
N MET A 24 -16.42 10.09 -8.40
CA MET A 24 -15.06 10.60 -8.55
C MET A 24 -14.22 9.68 -9.45
N SER A 25 -13.29 10.28 -10.23
CA SER A 25 -12.29 9.55 -11.02
C SER A 25 -10.97 9.42 -10.27
N GLU A 26 -10.11 8.49 -10.71
CA GLU A 26 -8.74 8.37 -10.22
C GLU A 26 -7.95 9.66 -10.38
N ASP A 27 -8.10 10.38 -11.52
CA ASP A 27 -7.42 11.66 -11.76
C ASP A 27 -7.85 12.74 -10.75
N GLN A 28 -9.13 12.82 -10.43
CA GLN A 28 -9.61 13.77 -9.42
C GLN A 28 -9.04 13.46 -8.02
N ALA A 29 -8.95 12.19 -7.65
CA ALA A 29 -8.33 11.79 -6.39
C ALA A 29 -6.81 12.04 -6.41
N HIS A 30 -6.16 11.83 -7.56
CA HIS A 30 -4.74 12.16 -7.74
C HIS A 30 -4.47 13.65 -7.55
N ASP A 31 -5.34 14.54 -8.05
CA ASP A 31 -5.23 16.00 -7.85
C ASP A 31 -5.39 16.39 -6.36
N LEU A 32 -6.25 15.69 -5.62
CA LEU A 32 -6.38 15.88 -4.17
C LEU A 32 -5.08 15.47 -3.44
N LEU A 33 -4.48 14.33 -3.80
CA LEU A 33 -3.19 13.88 -3.24
C LEU A 33 -2.09 14.89 -3.55
N LYS A 34 -1.98 15.37 -4.79
CA LYS A 34 -1.01 16.37 -5.18
C LYS A 34 -1.12 17.64 -4.32
N SER A 35 -2.35 18.14 -4.14
CA SER A 35 -2.61 19.30 -3.28
C SER A 35 -2.25 19.04 -1.81
N ALA A 36 -2.46 17.81 -1.34
CA ALA A 36 -2.09 17.41 0.02
C ALA A 36 -0.57 17.31 0.21
N PHE A 37 0.17 16.82 -0.80
CA PHE A 37 1.64 16.80 -0.78
C PHE A 37 2.21 18.22 -0.63
N GLU A 38 1.74 19.15 -1.45
CA GLU A 38 2.18 20.56 -1.40
C GLU A 38 1.94 21.18 -0.01
N LYS A 39 0.76 20.97 0.57
CA LYS A 39 0.39 21.45 1.91
C LYS A 39 1.26 20.87 3.04
N ASN A 40 1.76 19.64 2.86
CA ASN A 40 2.60 18.96 3.84
C ASN A 40 4.11 19.11 3.56
N GLY A 41 4.48 19.98 2.63
CA GLY A 41 5.88 20.29 2.33
C GLY A 41 6.63 19.22 1.55
N SER A 42 5.94 18.22 1.00
CA SER A 42 6.54 17.25 0.10
C SER A 42 6.61 17.82 -1.30
N GLN A 43 7.82 18.12 -1.75
CA GLN A 43 8.08 18.62 -3.12
C GLN A 43 8.56 17.51 -4.06
N LYS A 44 8.82 16.32 -3.54
CA LYS A 44 9.35 15.19 -4.28
C LYS A 44 8.62 13.91 -3.88
N LEU A 45 8.46 13.05 -4.86
CA LEU A 45 8.00 11.67 -4.67
C LEU A 45 9.15 10.75 -5.07
N TRP A 46 9.39 9.70 -4.31
CA TRP A 46 10.42 8.73 -4.67
C TRP A 46 9.90 7.73 -5.72
N HIS A 47 8.59 7.50 -5.76
CA HIS A 47 7.90 6.76 -6.82
C HIS A 47 6.60 7.48 -7.26
N PRO A 48 6.07 7.17 -8.46
CA PRO A 48 4.78 7.71 -8.91
C PRO A 48 3.63 7.25 -8.02
N THR A 49 2.83 8.19 -7.55
CA THR A 49 1.59 7.90 -6.82
C THR A 49 0.68 6.98 -7.60
N LYS A 50 0.11 5.98 -6.94
CA LYS A 50 -0.95 5.13 -7.49
C LYS A 50 -2.28 5.44 -6.81
N VAL A 51 -3.28 5.63 -7.64
CA VAL A 51 -4.69 5.72 -7.26
C VAL A 51 -5.40 4.64 -8.04
N ARG A 52 -6.10 3.73 -7.35
CA ARG A 52 -6.77 2.60 -8.00
C ARG A 52 -8.20 2.50 -7.48
N PHE A 53 -9.16 2.55 -8.39
CA PHE A 53 -10.58 2.47 -8.10
C PHE A 53 -11.23 1.21 -8.68
N GLY A 54 -12.07 0.56 -7.93
CA GLY A 54 -12.89 -0.55 -8.40
C GLY A 54 -12.06 -1.67 -9.05
N VAL A 55 -12.29 -1.98 -10.31
CA VAL A 55 -11.54 -3.03 -11.04
C VAL A 55 -10.06 -2.72 -11.19
N ASN A 56 -9.68 -1.45 -11.18
CA ASN A 56 -8.27 -1.05 -11.23
C ASN A 56 -7.50 -1.43 -9.97
N THR A 57 -8.17 -1.76 -8.86
CA THR A 57 -7.50 -2.27 -7.65
C THR A 57 -6.81 -3.62 -7.85
N LEU A 58 -7.08 -4.33 -8.95
CA LEU A 58 -6.37 -5.55 -9.34
C LEU A 58 -5.02 -5.27 -10.03
N LYS A 59 -4.81 -4.04 -10.50
CA LYS A 59 -3.60 -3.65 -11.25
C LYS A 59 -2.39 -3.55 -10.32
N THR A 60 -1.27 -4.02 -10.81
CA THR A 60 0.04 -3.86 -10.16
C THR A 60 0.60 -2.45 -10.34
N PHE A 61 1.74 -2.18 -9.71
CA PHE A 61 2.41 -0.89 -9.82
C PHE A 61 2.70 -0.46 -11.27
N ARG A 62 3.10 -1.41 -12.14
CA ARG A 62 3.50 -1.14 -13.53
C ARG A 62 2.34 -1.10 -14.52
N GLU A 63 1.20 -1.65 -14.16
CA GLU A 63 0.04 -1.70 -15.04
C GLU A 63 -0.67 -0.35 -15.10
N ILE A 64 -1.24 -0.08 -16.27
CA ILE A 64 -2.03 1.14 -16.52
C ILE A 64 -3.47 0.88 -16.11
N SER A 65 -4.08 1.85 -15.43
CA SER A 65 -5.51 1.83 -15.11
C SER A 65 -6.37 1.75 -16.37
N GLU A 66 -7.45 1.02 -16.31
CA GLU A 66 -8.52 1.15 -17.27
C GLU A 66 -9.11 2.58 -17.20
N PRO A 67 -9.31 3.24 -18.34
CA PRO A 67 -9.79 4.62 -18.36
C PRO A 67 -11.24 4.72 -17.88
N ASP A 68 -11.64 5.93 -17.53
CA ASP A 68 -13.04 6.31 -17.25
C ASP A 68 -13.71 5.57 -16.07
N ILE A 69 -12.93 4.88 -15.22
CA ILE A 69 -13.45 4.26 -14.02
C ILE A 69 -13.86 5.36 -13.03
N LYS A 70 -15.12 5.30 -12.61
CA LYS A 70 -15.68 6.14 -11.54
C LYS A 70 -15.96 5.27 -10.33
N ILE A 71 -15.52 5.73 -9.15
CA ILE A 71 -15.78 5.02 -7.91
C ILE A 71 -17.29 4.96 -7.62
N LYS A 72 -17.76 3.79 -7.17
CA LYS A 72 -19.14 3.59 -6.76
C LYS A 72 -19.26 3.50 -5.25
N ASN A 73 -20.41 3.81 -4.72
CA ASN A 73 -20.70 3.59 -3.30
C ASN A 73 -20.55 2.10 -2.94
N GLY A 74 -19.86 1.81 -1.85
CA GLY A 74 -19.53 0.44 -1.41
C GLY A 74 -18.35 -0.22 -2.11
N ASP A 75 -17.78 0.41 -3.14
CA ASP A 75 -16.61 -0.14 -3.85
C ASP A 75 -15.29 0.21 -3.14
N VAL A 76 -14.27 -0.61 -3.36
CA VAL A 76 -12.94 -0.42 -2.79
C VAL A 76 -12.08 0.47 -3.69
N PHE A 77 -11.18 1.20 -3.05
CA PHE A 77 -10.12 1.94 -3.70
C PHE A 77 -8.87 1.96 -2.82
N PHE A 78 -7.71 2.13 -3.40
CA PHE A 78 -6.50 2.33 -2.63
C PHE A 78 -5.63 3.48 -3.16
N PHE A 79 -4.82 3.99 -2.26
CA PHE A 79 -3.70 4.87 -2.54
C PHE A 79 -2.40 4.18 -2.16
N ASP A 80 -1.38 4.40 -2.98
CA ASP A 80 0.00 4.02 -2.74
C ASP A 80 0.85 5.26 -3.06
N ILE A 81 1.52 5.80 -2.04
CA ILE A 81 2.20 7.09 -2.09
C ILE A 81 3.59 7.03 -1.46
N GLY A 82 4.54 7.68 -2.11
CA GLY A 82 5.92 7.79 -1.63
C GLY A 82 6.40 9.24 -1.49
N PRO A 83 5.79 10.07 -0.60
CA PRO A 83 6.28 11.44 -0.42
C PRO A 83 7.64 11.47 0.27
N VAL A 84 8.52 12.37 -0.19
CA VAL A 84 9.79 12.64 0.50
C VAL A 84 9.59 13.83 1.44
N ILE A 85 9.78 13.62 2.72
CA ILE A 85 9.61 14.62 3.79
C ILE A 85 10.88 14.69 4.63
N ASP A 86 11.47 15.88 4.74
CA ASP A 86 12.73 16.08 5.45
C ASP A 86 13.82 15.07 5.00
N ASP A 87 13.95 14.87 3.68
CA ASP A 87 14.90 13.93 3.03
C ASP A 87 14.72 12.44 3.44
N HIS A 88 13.52 12.04 3.86
CA HIS A 88 13.19 10.65 4.15
C HIS A 88 11.96 10.22 3.33
N GLU A 89 11.98 9.00 2.85
CA GLU A 89 10.84 8.36 2.19
C GLU A 89 9.74 8.08 3.21
N GLY A 90 8.51 8.49 2.86
CA GLY A 90 7.31 8.26 3.66
C GLY A 90 6.35 7.33 2.94
N ASP A 91 6.79 6.12 2.70
CA ASP A 91 6.06 5.11 1.95
C ASP A 91 4.88 4.55 2.72
N TYR A 92 3.70 4.60 2.11
CA TYR A 92 2.48 4.12 2.72
C TYR A 92 1.36 3.91 1.70
N GLY A 93 0.69 2.78 1.80
CA GLY A 93 -0.49 2.48 1.00
C GLY A 93 -1.61 1.81 1.80
N GLU A 94 -2.84 2.17 1.50
CA GLU A 94 -4.01 1.66 2.21
C GLU A 94 -5.24 1.61 1.30
N THR A 95 -6.06 0.56 1.50
CA THR A 95 -7.34 0.38 0.85
C THR A 95 -8.48 0.89 1.71
N PHE A 96 -9.39 1.63 1.08
CA PHE A 96 -10.58 2.22 1.66
C PHE A 96 -11.84 1.76 0.94
N VAL A 97 -12.98 2.06 1.55
CA VAL A 97 -14.31 1.83 0.96
C VAL A 97 -15.01 3.17 0.73
N CYS A 98 -15.54 3.36 -0.45
CA CYS A 98 -16.30 4.56 -0.79
C CYS A 98 -17.68 4.53 -0.14
N GLY A 99 -18.13 5.67 0.45
CA GLY A 99 -19.47 5.83 1.01
C GLY A 99 -19.57 5.67 2.51
N GLN A 100 -20.82 5.57 3.01
CA GLN A 100 -21.10 5.57 4.46
C GLN A 100 -20.96 4.18 5.11
N ASP A 101 -21.32 3.12 4.40
CA ASP A 101 -21.12 1.73 4.83
C ASP A 101 -19.70 1.28 4.50
N LYS A 102 -18.75 1.74 5.33
CA LYS A 102 -17.30 1.51 5.13
C LYS A 102 -16.84 0.10 5.52
N LYS A 103 -17.69 -0.91 5.36
CA LYS A 103 -17.32 -2.31 5.62
C LYS A 103 -17.13 -3.03 4.31
N ASN A 104 -15.95 -3.54 4.13
CA ASN A 104 -15.62 -4.43 3.02
C ASN A 104 -14.64 -5.49 3.54
N ASP A 105 -15.03 -6.75 3.43
CA ASP A 105 -14.28 -7.86 4.00
C ASP A 105 -12.89 -7.99 3.36
N LEU A 106 -12.75 -7.65 2.08
CA LEU A 106 -11.47 -7.68 1.37
C LEU A 106 -10.50 -6.61 1.90
N ALA A 107 -10.97 -5.36 2.10
CA ALA A 107 -10.14 -4.29 2.64
C ALA A 107 -9.65 -4.62 4.06
N GLN A 108 -10.56 -5.12 4.91
CA GLN A 108 -10.21 -5.55 6.27
C GLN A 108 -9.25 -6.75 6.26
N ALA A 109 -9.51 -7.74 5.40
CA ALA A 109 -8.64 -8.91 5.28
C ALA A 109 -7.22 -8.54 4.86
N CYS A 110 -7.04 -7.51 4.02
CA CYS A 110 -5.72 -7.05 3.59
C CYS A 110 -4.91 -6.50 4.78
N GLN A 111 -5.52 -5.66 5.61
CA GLN A 111 -4.91 -5.15 6.84
C GLN A 111 -4.62 -6.27 7.86
N ASP A 112 -5.54 -7.24 7.98
CA ASP A 112 -5.38 -8.38 8.89
C ASP A 112 -4.21 -9.27 8.44
N VAL A 113 -4.10 -9.56 7.14
CA VAL A 113 -2.98 -10.34 6.57
C VAL A 113 -1.66 -9.62 6.79
N PHE A 114 -1.61 -8.31 6.57
CA PHE A 114 -0.41 -7.51 6.88
C PHE A 114 -0.04 -7.63 8.35
N THR A 115 -0.98 -7.39 9.24
CA THR A 115 -0.75 -7.40 10.70
C THR A 115 -0.31 -8.79 11.18
N GLU A 116 -0.96 -9.85 10.71
CA GLU A 116 -0.61 -11.24 11.05
C GLU A 116 0.80 -11.59 10.53
N THR A 117 1.15 -11.13 9.32
CA THR A 117 2.48 -11.35 8.73
C THR A 117 3.57 -10.58 9.49
N ALA A 118 3.34 -9.31 9.83
CA ALA A 118 4.27 -8.51 10.61
C ALA A 118 4.48 -9.07 12.03
N ASN A 119 3.44 -9.62 12.66
CA ASN A 119 3.57 -10.31 13.94
C ASN A 119 4.36 -11.62 13.79
N GLY A 120 4.06 -12.41 12.76
CA GLY A 120 4.81 -13.62 12.45
C GLY A 120 6.30 -13.37 12.20
N TRP A 121 6.63 -12.25 11.54
CA TRP A 121 8.01 -11.80 11.37
C TRP A 121 8.73 -11.61 12.71
N LYS A 122 8.10 -10.90 13.67
CA LYS A 122 8.69 -10.66 15.00
C LYS A 122 8.85 -11.94 15.82
N GLU A 123 7.83 -12.80 15.79
CA GLU A 123 7.76 -13.99 16.65
C GLU A 123 8.65 -15.14 16.14
N GLN A 124 8.77 -15.26 14.81
CA GLN A 124 9.41 -16.41 14.16
C GLN A 124 10.70 -16.05 13.44
N ASN A 125 11.13 -14.78 13.46
CA ASN A 125 12.30 -14.27 12.73
C ASN A 125 12.26 -14.64 11.24
N LEU A 126 11.10 -14.42 10.60
CA LEU A 126 10.91 -14.81 9.20
C LEU A 126 11.84 -14.01 8.28
N SER A 127 12.46 -14.70 7.32
CA SER A 127 13.16 -14.09 6.20
C SER A 127 12.19 -13.48 5.20
N GLY A 128 12.66 -12.73 4.21
CA GLY A 128 11.82 -12.20 3.15
C GLY A 128 10.95 -13.27 2.45
N PRO A 129 11.51 -14.37 1.93
CA PRO A 129 10.71 -15.47 1.39
C PRO A 129 9.74 -16.07 2.41
N GLY A 130 10.16 -16.18 3.68
CA GLY A 130 9.32 -16.67 4.78
C GLY A 130 8.11 -15.80 5.05
N LEU A 131 8.27 -14.46 5.00
CA LEU A 131 7.20 -13.48 5.12
C LEU A 131 6.13 -13.66 4.05
N TYR A 132 6.53 -13.77 2.78
CA TYR A 132 5.57 -13.91 1.68
C TYR A 132 4.92 -15.30 1.65
N ALA A 133 5.63 -16.37 2.03
CA ALA A 133 5.01 -17.66 2.24
C ALA A 133 4.00 -17.66 3.39
N PHE A 134 4.26 -16.89 4.44
CA PHE A 134 3.33 -16.72 5.56
C PHE A 134 2.09 -15.92 5.12
N ALA A 135 2.30 -14.76 4.46
CA ALA A 135 1.23 -13.91 3.93
C ALA A 135 0.32 -14.67 2.96
N ALA A 136 0.88 -15.48 2.05
CA ALA A 136 0.10 -16.29 1.12
C ALA A 136 -0.85 -17.25 1.84
N ARG A 137 -0.37 -17.97 2.87
CA ARG A 137 -1.22 -18.84 3.69
C ARG A 137 -2.29 -18.08 4.47
N ALA A 138 -1.95 -16.89 4.99
CA ALA A 138 -2.91 -16.05 5.71
C ALA A 138 -4.01 -15.50 4.80
N ALA A 139 -3.67 -15.15 3.54
CA ALA A 139 -4.61 -14.75 2.51
C ALA A 139 -5.55 -15.90 2.10
N GLU A 140 -4.97 -17.09 1.81
CA GLU A 140 -5.72 -18.27 1.41
C GLU A 140 -6.73 -18.72 2.47
N LYS A 141 -6.38 -18.68 3.75
CA LYS A 141 -7.31 -18.98 4.87
C LYS A 141 -8.54 -18.06 4.88
N ARG A 142 -8.45 -16.87 4.28
CA ARG A 142 -9.52 -15.89 4.17
C ARG A 142 -10.25 -15.95 2.83
N GLY A 143 -9.85 -16.87 1.94
CA GLY A 143 -10.45 -17.05 0.61
C GLY A 143 -9.92 -16.08 -0.45
N TYR A 144 -8.80 -15.40 -0.19
CA TYR A 144 -8.16 -14.47 -1.11
C TYR A 144 -6.84 -15.00 -1.66
N GLN A 145 -6.42 -14.43 -2.78
CA GLN A 145 -5.11 -14.73 -3.38
C GLN A 145 -4.14 -13.59 -3.10
N LEU A 146 -2.95 -13.92 -2.60
CA LEU A 146 -1.86 -12.95 -2.53
C LEU A 146 -1.26 -12.75 -3.92
N ASN A 147 -1.13 -11.49 -4.35
CA ASN A 147 -0.44 -11.14 -5.58
C ASN A 147 1.04 -10.86 -5.29
N LEU A 148 1.92 -11.69 -5.82
CA LEU A 148 3.37 -11.59 -5.64
C LEU A 148 4.07 -10.64 -6.64
N ASP A 149 3.32 -10.03 -7.56
CA ASP A 149 3.84 -8.98 -8.46
C ASP A 149 3.85 -7.59 -7.79
N MET A 150 3.36 -7.51 -6.54
CA MET A 150 3.44 -6.37 -5.64
C MET A 150 4.16 -6.86 -4.39
N ASP A 151 5.39 -6.44 -4.25
CA ASP A 151 6.28 -6.93 -3.19
C ASP A 151 7.05 -5.79 -2.55
N GLY A 152 7.22 -5.90 -1.24
CA GLY A 152 7.88 -4.89 -0.42
C GLY A 152 9.34 -4.72 -0.76
N HIS A 153 9.90 -3.64 -0.31
CA HIS A 153 11.25 -3.22 -0.65
C HIS A 153 11.96 -2.57 0.54
N ARG A 154 13.24 -2.32 0.36
CA ARG A 154 14.04 -1.60 1.35
C ARG A 154 13.88 -0.09 1.16
N LEU A 155 13.68 0.63 2.26
CA LEU A 155 13.75 2.10 2.28
C LEU A 155 15.18 2.57 2.06
N GLY A 156 15.34 3.70 1.36
CA GLY A 156 16.60 4.41 1.18
C GLY A 156 16.61 5.77 1.87
N ASP A 157 17.79 6.21 2.31
CA ASP A 157 18.01 7.60 2.70
C ASP A 157 18.17 8.46 1.45
N PHE A 158 17.27 9.42 1.27
CA PHE A 158 17.36 10.35 0.13
C PHE A 158 18.43 11.42 0.42
N PRO A 159 19.31 11.77 -0.56
CA PRO A 159 19.44 11.26 -1.93
C PRO A 159 20.33 10.01 -2.08
N HIS A 160 20.80 9.43 -1.00
CA HIS A 160 21.70 8.29 -0.99
C HIS A 160 20.93 6.99 -0.78
N ALA A 161 20.16 6.55 -1.79
CA ALA A 161 19.52 5.26 -1.76
C ALA A 161 20.56 4.14 -1.61
N LEU A 162 20.50 3.40 -0.51
CA LEU A 162 21.22 2.15 -0.37
C LEU A 162 20.52 1.12 -1.27
N HIS A 163 21.22 0.68 -2.30
CA HIS A 163 20.66 -0.22 -3.27
C HIS A 163 20.74 -1.67 -2.77
N PHE A 164 19.62 -2.17 -2.23
CA PHE A 164 19.36 -3.59 -2.30
C PHE A 164 18.76 -3.88 -3.69
N LYS A 165 19.41 -4.76 -4.46
CA LYS A 165 18.86 -5.19 -5.75
C LYS A 165 17.89 -6.33 -5.51
N GLY A 166 16.59 -6.05 -5.62
CA GLY A 166 15.52 -7.01 -5.42
C GLY A 166 14.46 -6.49 -4.46
N GLY A 167 13.34 -7.19 -4.39
CA GLY A 167 12.27 -6.94 -3.42
C GLY A 167 12.53 -7.58 -2.06
N LEU A 168 11.64 -7.34 -1.12
CA LEU A 168 11.67 -8.01 0.17
C LEU A 168 11.65 -9.54 0.06
N PRO A 169 10.94 -10.18 -0.90
CA PRO A 169 11.00 -11.63 -1.09
C PRO A 169 12.38 -12.19 -1.41
N ASP A 170 13.29 -11.35 -1.96
CA ASP A 170 14.66 -11.76 -2.30
C ASP A 170 15.63 -11.67 -1.10
N HIS A 171 15.20 -11.07 0.02
CA HIS A 171 16.01 -10.89 1.20
C HIS A 171 16.08 -12.17 2.03
N ALA A 172 17.17 -12.93 1.90
CA ALA A 172 17.32 -14.24 2.51
C ALA A 172 17.42 -14.22 4.05
N GLU A 173 17.73 -13.07 4.64
CA GLU A 173 17.83 -12.88 6.09
C GLU A 173 16.51 -12.32 6.65
N THR A 174 16.40 -12.27 7.98
CA THR A 174 15.31 -11.56 8.66
C THR A 174 15.47 -10.06 8.44
N PRO A 175 14.46 -9.37 7.88
CA PRO A 175 14.51 -7.93 7.68
C PRO A 175 14.70 -7.18 8.99
N ASN A 176 15.59 -6.19 9.01
CA ASN A 176 15.78 -5.32 10.16
C ASN A 176 14.58 -4.37 10.32
N PRO A 177 14.11 -4.10 11.54
CA PRO A 177 13.02 -3.17 11.79
C PRO A 177 13.34 -1.75 11.29
N ASN A 178 12.32 -1.01 10.87
CA ASN A 178 12.37 0.37 10.40
C ASN A 178 13.21 0.61 9.12
N LEU A 179 13.47 -0.44 8.35
CA LEU A 179 14.23 -0.35 7.09
C LEU A 179 13.53 -1.00 5.90
N TRP A 180 12.47 -1.73 6.13
CA TRP A 180 11.77 -2.48 5.09
C TRP A 180 10.28 -2.18 5.09
N ILE A 181 9.73 -2.01 3.91
CA ILE A 181 8.29 -1.96 3.65
C ILE A 181 7.82 -3.39 3.39
N LEU A 182 6.74 -3.77 4.04
CA LEU A 182 5.96 -4.97 3.69
C LEU A 182 4.76 -4.52 2.88
N GLU A 183 4.59 -5.09 1.71
CA GLU A 183 3.43 -4.88 0.84
C GLU A 183 2.57 -6.12 0.80
N ILE A 184 1.27 -5.97 0.96
CA ILE A 184 0.25 -7.01 0.81
C ILE A 184 -0.75 -6.55 -0.24
N HIS A 185 -0.85 -7.28 -1.34
CA HIS A 185 -1.87 -7.07 -2.35
C HIS A 185 -2.73 -8.32 -2.50
N LEU A 186 -3.98 -8.23 -2.06
CA LEU A 186 -4.95 -9.32 -2.16
C LEU A 186 -5.81 -9.18 -3.41
N ARG A 187 -6.16 -10.32 -4.00
CA ARG A 187 -7.11 -10.43 -5.11
C ARG A 187 -8.32 -11.26 -4.68
N ASP A 188 -9.50 -10.69 -4.85
CA ASP A 188 -10.78 -11.39 -4.77
C ASP A 188 -11.26 -11.73 -6.18
N VAL A 189 -11.17 -13.00 -6.54
CA VAL A 189 -11.58 -13.49 -7.86
C VAL A 189 -13.10 -13.50 -8.05
N VAL A 190 -13.87 -13.48 -6.95
CA VAL A 190 -15.33 -13.51 -6.98
C VAL A 190 -15.89 -12.12 -7.31
N THR A 191 -15.40 -11.10 -6.61
CA THR A 191 -15.86 -9.71 -6.81
C THR A 191 -15.07 -8.98 -7.90
N ASN A 192 -13.97 -9.57 -8.37
CA ASN A 192 -13.04 -8.94 -9.31
C ASN A 192 -12.51 -7.61 -8.75
N ARG A 193 -12.02 -7.64 -7.51
CA ARG A 193 -11.45 -6.51 -6.77
C ARG A 193 -10.13 -6.90 -6.12
N GLY A 194 -9.27 -5.91 -5.93
CA GLY A 194 -8.05 -6.04 -5.14
C GLY A 194 -8.11 -5.17 -3.88
N ALA A 195 -7.26 -5.49 -2.92
CA ALA A 195 -6.96 -4.61 -1.80
C ALA A 195 -5.46 -4.57 -1.57
N PHE A 196 -4.95 -3.42 -1.24
CA PHE A 196 -3.54 -3.14 -1.03
C PHE A 196 -3.32 -2.53 0.35
N PHE A 197 -2.29 -3.00 1.02
CA PHE A 197 -1.81 -2.39 2.25
C PHE A 197 -0.30 -2.51 2.32
N GLU A 198 0.36 -1.39 2.53
CA GLU A 198 1.80 -1.35 2.75
C GLU A 198 2.15 -0.44 3.90
N ASP A 199 3.15 -0.85 4.65
CA ASP A 199 3.69 -0.07 5.75
C ASP A 199 5.07 -0.59 6.16
N LEU A 200 5.74 0.21 6.97
CA LEU A 200 7.05 -0.09 7.54
C LEU A 200 6.98 -1.26 8.53
N LEU A 201 7.85 -2.25 8.37
CA LEU A 201 8.08 -3.28 9.39
C LEU A 201 8.74 -2.65 10.62
N GLN A 202 8.05 -2.70 11.78
CA GLN A 202 8.46 -2.08 13.06
C GLN A 202 8.57 -3.09 14.18
#